data_f43ee2e644e43584878c7b63ff885a73
#
_entry.id   f43ee2e644e43584878c7b63ff885a73
#
_cell.length_a   1.000
_cell.length_b   1.000
_cell.length_c   1.000
_cell.angle_alpha   90.00
_cell.angle_beta   90.00
_cell.angle_gamma   90.00
#
_symmetry.space_group_name_H-M   'P 1'
#
loop_
_entity.id
_entity.type
_entity.pdbx_description
1 polymer ?
#
loop_
_entity_poly.entity_id
_entity_poly.type
_entity_poly.pdbx_seq_one_letter_code
_entity_poly.pdbx_strand_id
1 'polypeptide(L)'
;CGLSEKKLTAYRRARITGVTYANGSLYYTNLTRNIRAGMQNQQTQWRWLISSFLISVFTLVPVIVILTSLFAPTTSTWSHISSSVLPGYVGNTLLLMAQVALYTTVIGVGTAWLTAATEFPGRRILTWALMLPLAAPAYIVAYVYTDLLDYSGPVQTLIRSLTGLYAGEYYFPEIRSLSGAAFIISLVLYPYVYLLVRVAFIQRSATLYDAARTLGASPFYAFWRIALPAARPALVGGLALVLMETLADYGTVDYFAVPTFSTGIFRTWFSMGDKAAALKLAAVMFSFVVLLIVIEKYNRRPSQAQAIARDGNLQRTQLTGLVAAGATLLCVLPVVLGSLIPGGTLAYFALTTGDPLLGHGFTGFIGNSLQVALSATLAAVIIALVLTYAKRLTDSKAVNLSIQLSTLGYALPGALLAVGLFAPVSQFDRAIATFFDEQFDIQTGLLLTGTVAIVVYAYVVRFLTVAFNSTNSGMEAIPPIYDQAARSL
;
A
#
# COMPACT_ATOMS: atom_id res chain seq x y z
N CYS A 1 -37.92 -22.39 14.29
CA CYS A 1 -38.95 -22.28 15.35
C CYS A 1 -38.29 -22.23 16.72
N GLY A 2 -37.96 -21.07 17.21
CA GLY A 2 -37.39 -20.85 18.55
C GLY A 2 -37.60 -19.39 18.96
N LEU A 3 -38.82 -19.05 19.27
CA LEU A 3 -39.12 -17.79 19.96
C LEU A 3 -38.77 -17.99 21.43
N SER A 4 -37.79 -17.23 21.93
CA SER A 4 -37.29 -17.28 23.30
C SER A 4 -38.45 -17.05 24.28
N GLU A 5 -38.52 -17.86 25.37
CA GLU A 5 -39.51 -17.82 26.47
C GLU A 5 -39.73 -16.41 27.06
N LYS A 6 -38.76 -15.51 26.95
CA LYS A 6 -38.90 -14.11 27.38
C LYS A 6 -39.92 -13.32 26.56
N LYS A 7 -40.17 -13.66 25.29
CA LYS A 7 -41.22 -13.01 24.48
C LYS A 7 -42.60 -13.56 24.75
N LEU A 8 -42.72 -14.84 25.14
CA LEU A 8 -43.98 -15.44 25.56
C LEU A 8 -44.44 -14.94 26.92
N THR A 9 -43.54 -14.66 27.84
CA THR A 9 -43.85 -14.04 29.14
C THR A 9 -44.27 -12.58 29.03
N ALA A 10 -43.69 -11.83 28.09
CA ALA A 10 -44.16 -10.47 27.80
C ALA A 10 -45.57 -10.45 27.19
N TYR A 11 -45.90 -11.44 26.36
CA TYR A 11 -47.23 -11.62 25.76
C TYR A 11 -48.32 -12.03 26.81
N ARG A 12 -47.94 -12.84 27.79
CA ARG A 12 -48.85 -13.21 28.93
C ARG A 12 -49.08 -12.02 29.86
N ARG A 13 -48.09 -11.17 30.13
CA ARG A 13 -48.25 -9.98 30.99
C ARG A 13 -49.15 -8.93 30.37
N ALA A 14 -49.08 -8.72 29.06
CA ALA A 14 -49.94 -7.78 28.34
C ALA A 14 -51.42 -8.17 28.31
N ARG A 15 -51.74 -9.46 28.56
CA ARG A 15 -53.13 -9.98 28.61
C ARG A 15 -53.80 -9.82 29.98
N ILE A 16 -53.03 -9.49 31.03
CA ILE A 16 -53.53 -9.43 32.42
C ILE A 16 -53.81 -7.97 32.85
N THR A 17 -53.28 -6.98 32.16
CA THR A 17 -53.62 -5.56 32.41
C THR A 17 -54.67 -5.14 31.40
N GLY A 18 -55.93 -5.20 31.82
CA GLY A 18 -57.08 -4.81 31.03
C GLY A 18 -57.01 -3.43 30.41
N VAL A 19 -56.48 -3.37 29.20
CA VAL A 19 -56.57 -2.22 28.33
C VAL A 19 -57.75 -2.42 27.38
N THR A 20 -58.74 -1.64 27.59
CA THR A 20 -60.04 -1.57 26.94
C THR A 20 -59.98 -1.52 25.43
N TYR A 21 -60.85 -2.28 24.80
CA TYR A 21 -61.17 -2.31 23.39
C TYR A 21 -61.64 -0.95 22.88
N ALA A 22 -60.79 -0.24 22.15
CA ALA A 22 -61.19 0.80 21.20
C ALA A 22 -60.10 1.04 20.20
N ASN A 23 -59.75 0.15 19.35
CA ASN A 23 -58.91 0.30 18.14
C ASN A 23 -58.09 -0.97 17.84
N GLY A 24 -58.74 -2.14 17.87
CA GLY A 24 -58.07 -3.42 17.57
C GLY A 24 -57.41 -3.47 16.19
N SER A 25 -57.87 -2.69 15.21
CA SER A 25 -57.30 -2.66 13.86
C SER A 25 -55.95 -1.92 13.79
N LEU A 26 -55.76 -0.88 14.57
CA LEU A 26 -54.53 -0.07 14.60
C LEU A 26 -53.35 -0.81 15.29
N TYR A 27 -53.65 -1.61 16.31
CA TYR A 27 -52.61 -2.39 16.99
C TYR A 27 -52.10 -3.58 16.14
N TYR A 28 -52.97 -4.26 15.42
CA TYR A 28 -52.59 -5.36 14.54
C TYR A 28 -51.83 -4.85 13.31
N THR A 29 -52.18 -3.71 12.75
CA THR A 29 -51.47 -3.08 11.62
C THR A 29 -50.06 -2.63 12.05
N ASN A 30 -49.91 -2.05 13.24
CA ASN A 30 -48.61 -1.63 13.75
C ASN A 30 -47.73 -2.83 14.12
N LEU A 31 -48.27 -3.90 14.68
CA LEU A 31 -47.49 -5.10 14.99
C LEU A 31 -47.02 -5.84 13.73
N THR A 32 -47.89 -6.00 12.74
CA THR A 32 -47.54 -6.60 11.43
C THR A 32 -46.58 -5.73 10.65
N ARG A 33 -46.67 -4.39 10.73
CA ARG A 33 -45.74 -3.44 10.12
C ARG A 33 -44.38 -3.51 10.78
N ASN A 34 -44.29 -3.60 12.10
CA ASN A 34 -43.03 -3.76 12.83
C ASN A 34 -42.38 -5.13 12.60
N ILE A 35 -43.17 -6.21 12.49
CA ILE A 35 -42.66 -7.56 12.15
C ILE A 35 -42.14 -7.56 10.70
N ARG A 36 -42.86 -6.98 9.74
CA ARG A 36 -42.42 -6.84 8.34
C ARG A 36 -41.17 -5.96 8.22
N ALA A 37 -41.11 -4.84 8.92
CA ALA A 37 -39.93 -3.97 8.96
C ALA A 37 -38.72 -4.69 9.57
N GLY A 38 -38.94 -5.49 10.64
CA GLY A 38 -37.90 -6.32 11.23
C GLY A 38 -37.39 -7.43 10.29
N MET A 39 -38.31 -8.10 9.55
CA MET A 39 -37.92 -9.11 8.56
C MET A 39 -37.23 -8.51 7.34
N GLN A 40 -37.69 -7.37 6.84
CA GLN A 40 -37.04 -6.63 5.76
C GLN A 40 -35.64 -6.17 6.16
N ASN A 41 -35.47 -5.68 7.39
CA ASN A 41 -34.17 -5.28 7.90
C ASN A 41 -33.21 -6.49 8.02
N GLN A 42 -33.70 -7.65 8.45
CA GLN A 42 -32.95 -8.88 8.51
C GLN A 42 -32.54 -9.40 7.12
N GLN A 43 -33.45 -9.40 6.14
CA GLN A 43 -33.14 -9.79 4.75
C GLN A 43 -32.12 -8.84 4.10
N THR A 44 -32.22 -7.56 4.37
CA THR A 44 -31.25 -6.57 3.88
C THR A 44 -29.87 -6.81 4.49
N GLN A 45 -29.79 -7.11 5.78
CA GLN A 45 -28.53 -7.43 6.45
C GLN A 45 -27.84 -8.67 5.86
N TRP A 46 -28.59 -9.73 5.54
CA TRP A 46 -28.07 -10.95 4.92
C TRP A 46 -27.48 -10.69 3.52
N ARG A 47 -28.14 -9.86 2.71
CA ARG A 47 -27.63 -9.50 1.37
C ARG A 47 -26.29 -8.80 1.46
N TRP A 48 -26.13 -7.84 2.35
CA TRP A 48 -24.88 -7.12 2.55
C TRP A 48 -23.78 -8.01 3.15
N LEU A 49 -24.16 -8.94 4.01
CA LEU A 49 -23.22 -9.92 4.55
C LEU A 49 -22.72 -10.87 3.45
N ILE A 50 -23.62 -11.40 2.63
CA ILE A 50 -23.23 -12.27 1.51
C ILE A 50 -22.35 -11.53 0.52
N SER A 51 -22.73 -10.32 0.10
CA SER A 51 -21.92 -9.56 -0.87
C SER A 51 -20.53 -9.21 -0.32
N SER A 52 -20.44 -8.75 0.92
CA SER A 52 -19.14 -8.45 1.52
C SER A 52 -18.28 -9.72 1.74
N PHE A 53 -18.90 -10.85 2.06
CA PHE A 53 -18.22 -12.13 2.18
C PHE A 53 -17.69 -12.63 0.82
N LEU A 54 -18.51 -12.58 -0.24
CA LEU A 54 -18.09 -12.96 -1.59
C LEU A 54 -16.92 -12.10 -2.08
N ILE A 55 -16.99 -10.78 -1.86
CA ILE A 55 -15.88 -9.88 -2.18
C ILE A 55 -14.63 -10.25 -1.36
N SER A 56 -14.79 -10.58 -0.09
CA SER A 56 -13.67 -10.98 0.76
C SER A 56 -13.02 -12.28 0.26
N VAL A 57 -13.82 -13.30 -0.07
CA VAL A 57 -13.31 -14.55 -0.65
C VAL A 57 -12.56 -14.26 -1.95
N PHE A 58 -13.14 -13.47 -2.86
CA PHE A 58 -12.53 -13.09 -4.12
C PHE A 58 -11.17 -12.40 -3.92
N THR A 59 -11.08 -11.44 -3.01
CA THR A 59 -9.83 -10.70 -2.76
C THR A 59 -8.79 -11.51 -2.00
N LEU A 60 -9.20 -12.52 -1.22
CA LEU A 60 -8.30 -13.38 -0.44
C LEU A 60 -7.74 -14.57 -1.22
N VAL A 61 -8.24 -14.85 -2.43
CA VAL A 61 -7.74 -15.98 -3.25
C VAL A 61 -6.22 -16.08 -3.26
N PRO A 62 -5.44 -15.02 -3.58
CA PRO A 62 -3.98 -15.12 -3.60
C PRO A 62 -3.38 -15.48 -2.25
N VAL A 63 -3.94 -14.94 -1.15
CA VAL A 63 -3.47 -15.24 0.21
C VAL A 63 -3.74 -16.70 0.57
N ILE A 64 -4.95 -17.19 0.27
CA ILE A 64 -5.35 -18.56 0.56
C ILE A 64 -4.44 -19.53 -0.20
N VAL A 65 -4.18 -19.28 -1.49
CA VAL A 65 -3.31 -20.13 -2.32
C VAL A 65 -1.88 -20.15 -1.77
N ILE A 66 -1.35 -19.00 -1.38
CA ILE A 66 -0.01 -18.92 -0.78
C ILE A 66 0.04 -19.70 0.54
N LEU A 67 -0.96 -19.55 1.41
CA LEU A 67 -0.98 -20.26 2.71
C LEU A 67 -1.17 -21.76 2.55
N THR A 68 -2.05 -22.20 1.63
CA THR A 68 -2.26 -23.63 1.36
C THR A 68 -1.03 -24.30 0.76
N SER A 69 -0.17 -23.56 0.06
CA SER A 69 1.09 -24.10 -0.48
C SER A 69 2.07 -24.60 0.59
N LEU A 70 1.95 -24.12 1.83
CA LEU A 70 2.76 -24.62 2.95
C LEU A 70 2.52 -26.11 3.22
N PHE A 71 1.31 -26.60 2.93
CA PHE A 71 0.92 -28.00 3.10
C PHE A 71 1.17 -28.85 1.83
N ALA A 72 1.62 -28.23 0.73
CA ALA A 72 1.94 -28.95 -0.48
C ALA A 72 3.17 -29.85 -0.30
N PRO A 73 3.29 -30.96 -1.03
CA PRO A 73 4.46 -31.82 -0.99
C PRO A 73 5.77 -31.04 -1.21
N THR A 74 6.82 -31.50 -0.59
CA THR A 74 8.14 -30.91 -0.78
C THR A 74 8.73 -31.39 -2.10
N THR A 75 9.17 -30.45 -2.94
CA THR A 75 9.89 -30.74 -4.18
C THR A 75 11.42 -30.78 -3.90
N SER A 76 12.18 -31.41 -4.78
CA SER A 76 13.65 -31.38 -4.72
C SER A 76 14.20 -29.96 -4.78
N THR A 77 13.60 -29.12 -5.62
CA THR A 77 13.90 -27.69 -5.71
C THR A 77 13.71 -26.96 -4.38
N TRP A 78 12.58 -27.21 -3.68
CA TRP A 78 12.34 -26.62 -2.37
C TRP A 78 13.36 -27.09 -1.33
N SER A 79 13.68 -28.38 -1.32
CA SER A 79 14.70 -28.92 -0.40
C SER A 79 16.06 -28.24 -0.60
N HIS A 80 16.47 -28.07 -1.85
CA HIS A 80 17.71 -27.35 -2.18
C HIS A 80 17.63 -25.86 -1.77
N ILE A 81 16.57 -25.16 -2.11
CA ILE A 81 16.39 -23.74 -1.78
C ILE A 81 16.42 -23.55 -0.26
N SER A 82 15.66 -24.34 0.48
CA SER A 82 15.53 -24.17 1.93
C SER A 82 16.84 -24.41 2.70
N SER A 83 17.69 -25.31 2.21
CA SER A 83 18.96 -25.63 2.87
C SER A 83 20.12 -24.72 2.48
N SER A 84 20.16 -24.21 1.25
CA SER A 84 21.34 -23.50 0.72
C SER A 84 21.10 -22.03 0.38
N VAL A 85 19.95 -21.67 -0.23
CA VAL A 85 19.73 -20.34 -0.81
C VAL A 85 18.89 -19.45 0.09
N LEU A 86 17.92 -20.02 0.80
CA LEU A 86 16.97 -19.28 1.64
C LEU A 86 17.63 -18.38 2.70
N PRO A 87 18.70 -18.82 3.42
CA PRO A 87 19.38 -17.94 4.37
C PRO A 87 19.95 -16.68 3.72
N GLY A 88 20.45 -16.79 2.47
CA GLY A 88 20.92 -15.65 1.69
C GLY A 88 19.78 -14.69 1.33
N TYR A 89 18.64 -15.21 0.87
CA TYR A 89 17.46 -14.38 0.57
C TYR A 89 16.95 -13.65 1.82
N VAL A 90 16.87 -14.33 2.96
CA VAL A 90 16.49 -13.74 4.25
C VAL A 90 17.47 -12.64 4.64
N GLY A 91 18.77 -12.93 4.64
CA GLY A 91 19.82 -12.00 5.04
C GLY A 91 19.84 -10.73 4.18
N ASN A 92 19.85 -10.91 2.86
CA ASN A 92 19.85 -9.78 1.91
C ASN A 92 18.58 -8.94 2.01
N THR A 93 17.40 -9.57 2.13
CA THR A 93 16.14 -8.84 2.28
C THR A 93 16.11 -8.03 3.57
N LEU A 94 16.52 -8.62 4.70
CA LEU A 94 16.57 -7.90 5.98
C LEU A 94 17.59 -6.75 5.96
N LEU A 95 18.77 -6.97 5.38
CA LEU A 95 19.79 -5.93 5.26
C LEU A 95 19.33 -4.80 4.33
N LEU A 96 18.71 -5.14 3.20
CA LEU A 96 18.10 -4.17 2.29
C LEU A 96 17.04 -3.33 3.01
N MET A 97 16.11 -3.99 3.70
CA MET A 97 15.04 -3.33 4.46
C MET A 97 15.62 -2.42 5.56
N ALA A 98 16.64 -2.86 6.27
CA ALA A 98 17.27 -2.07 7.34
C ALA A 98 17.96 -0.82 6.77
N GLN A 99 18.69 -0.93 5.66
CA GLN A 99 19.33 0.22 5.00
C GLN A 99 18.30 1.18 4.43
N VAL A 100 17.25 0.69 3.76
CA VAL A 100 16.17 1.51 3.22
C VAL A 100 15.43 2.22 4.36
N ALA A 101 15.11 1.53 5.46
CA ALA A 101 14.47 2.15 6.63
C ALA A 101 15.34 3.28 7.22
N LEU A 102 16.64 3.07 7.33
CA LEU A 102 17.58 4.07 7.83
C LEU A 102 17.63 5.30 6.92
N TYR A 103 17.86 5.11 5.62
CA TYR A 103 18.02 6.21 4.68
C TYR A 103 16.72 7.00 4.51
N THR A 104 15.58 6.31 4.37
CA THR A 104 14.28 6.99 4.27
C THR A 104 13.87 7.71 5.55
N THR A 105 14.25 7.19 6.72
CA THR A 105 14.05 7.90 8.00
C THR A 105 14.86 9.18 8.05
N VAL A 106 16.15 9.11 7.76
CA VAL A 106 17.05 10.28 7.82
C VAL A 106 16.56 11.36 6.85
N ILE A 107 16.33 11.00 5.59
CA ILE A 107 15.89 11.94 4.56
C ILE A 107 14.48 12.45 4.86
N GLY A 108 13.53 11.52 5.12
CA GLY A 108 12.12 11.83 5.26
C GLY A 108 11.83 12.64 6.52
N VAL A 109 12.37 12.25 7.69
CA VAL A 109 12.16 12.99 8.95
C VAL A 109 12.87 14.33 8.92
N GLY A 110 14.11 14.39 8.40
CA GLY A 110 14.88 15.62 8.29
C GLY A 110 14.19 16.67 7.42
N THR A 111 13.78 16.30 6.22
CA THR A 111 13.07 17.19 5.28
C THR A 111 11.65 17.53 5.78
N ALA A 112 10.96 16.59 6.45
CA ALA A 112 9.65 16.85 7.07
C ALA A 112 9.76 17.91 8.18
N TRP A 113 10.78 17.81 9.04
CA TRP A 113 11.01 18.79 10.08
C TRP A 113 11.34 20.16 9.53
N LEU A 114 12.28 20.25 8.59
CA LEU A 114 12.66 21.52 7.96
C LEU A 114 11.47 22.22 7.31
N THR A 115 10.67 21.49 6.54
CA THR A 115 9.51 22.08 5.84
C THR A 115 8.32 22.37 6.74
N ALA A 116 8.18 21.70 7.89
CA ALA A 116 7.10 21.94 8.87
C ALA A 116 7.41 23.06 9.85
N ALA A 117 8.63 23.06 10.44
CA ALA A 117 8.99 23.87 11.61
C ALA A 117 9.81 25.11 11.28
N THR A 118 10.38 25.22 10.07
CA THR A 118 11.28 26.33 9.72
C THR A 118 10.84 27.06 8.45
N GLU A 119 11.24 28.31 8.34
CA GLU A 119 11.06 29.13 7.14
C GLU A 119 12.46 29.44 6.54
N PHE A 120 12.66 29.05 5.27
CA PHE A 120 13.90 29.21 4.53
C PHE A 120 13.61 29.46 3.03
N PRO A 121 14.57 29.96 2.25
CA PRO A 121 14.38 30.22 0.83
C PRO A 121 13.93 28.96 0.05
N GLY A 122 12.92 29.11 -0.80
CA GLY A 122 12.40 28.01 -1.62
C GLY A 122 11.51 26.98 -0.89
N ARG A 123 11.29 27.10 0.43
CA ARG A 123 10.51 26.14 1.23
C ARG A 123 9.15 25.78 0.59
N ARG A 124 8.40 26.77 0.08
CA ARG A 124 7.07 26.54 -0.51
C ARG A 124 7.13 25.61 -1.71
N ILE A 125 8.11 25.81 -2.59
CA ILE A 125 8.34 24.97 -3.76
C ILE A 125 8.83 23.60 -3.33
N LEU A 126 9.83 23.54 -2.44
CA LEU A 126 10.43 22.31 -1.95
C LEU A 126 9.43 21.43 -1.18
N THR A 127 8.44 22.02 -0.53
CA THR A 127 7.35 21.26 0.12
C THR A 127 6.64 20.31 -0.86
N TRP A 128 6.46 20.71 -2.10
CA TRP A 128 5.85 19.88 -3.15
C TRP A 128 6.89 19.08 -3.92
N ALA A 129 8.03 19.70 -4.21
CA ALA A 129 9.11 19.06 -4.97
C ALA A 129 9.65 17.79 -4.29
N LEU A 130 9.67 17.76 -2.96
CA LEU A 130 10.07 16.58 -2.18
C LEU A 130 9.18 15.33 -2.43
N MET A 131 8.03 15.46 -3.09
CA MET A 131 7.18 14.33 -3.49
C MET A 131 7.48 13.82 -4.89
N LEU A 132 8.22 14.58 -5.72
CA LEU A 132 8.48 14.23 -7.12
C LEU A 132 9.14 12.85 -7.32
N PRO A 133 10.06 12.38 -6.45
CA PRO A 133 10.67 11.07 -6.65
C PRO A 133 9.70 9.90 -6.69
N LEU A 134 8.52 9.99 -6.05
CA LEU A 134 7.47 8.96 -6.15
C LEU A 134 6.89 8.80 -7.57
N ALA A 135 7.09 9.77 -8.45
CA ALA A 135 6.58 9.69 -9.81
C ALA A 135 7.38 8.74 -10.71
N ALA A 136 8.63 8.42 -10.34
CA ALA A 136 9.50 7.54 -11.10
C ALA A 136 9.60 6.17 -10.44
N PRO A 137 9.41 5.06 -11.19
CA PRO A 137 9.69 3.72 -10.67
C PRO A 137 11.16 3.56 -10.31
N ALA A 138 11.46 2.88 -9.19
CA ALA A 138 12.82 2.77 -8.67
C ALA A 138 13.79 2.09 -9.67
N TYR A 139 13.32 1.12 -10.44
CA TYR A 139 14.15 0.44 -11.45
C TYR A 139 14.59 1.36 -12.59
N ILE A 140 13.78 2.36 -12.96
CA ILE A 140 14.17 3.36 -13.97
C ILE A 140 15.27 4.26 -13.41
N VAL A 141 15.13 4.67 -12.15
CA VAL A 141 16.17 5.45 -11.46
C VAL A 141 17.46 4.61 -11.35
N ALA A 142 17.35 3.31 -11.05
CA ALA A 142 18.48 2.38 -11.01
C ALA A 142 19.20 2.28 -12.36
N TYR A 143 18.44 2.20 -13.46
CA TYR A 143 19.00 2.19 -14.82
C TYR A 143 19.84 3.45 -15.08
N VAL A 144 19.28 4.63 -14.81
CA VAL A 144 19.96 5.91 -15.02
C VAL A 144 21.24 6.02 -14.16
N TYR A 145 21.15 5.66 -12.88
CA TYR A 145 22.34 5.72 -12.02
C TYR A 145 23.39 4.68 -12.36
N THR A 146 23.02 3.54 -12.91
CA THR A 146 23.99 2.59 -13.46
C THR A 146 24.72 3.21 -14.64
N ASP A 147 24.01 3.79 -15.61
CA ASP A 147 24.61 4.44 -16.77
C ASP A 147 25.56 5.57 -16.35
N LEU A 148 25.18 6.36 -15.35
CA LEU A 148 25.98 7.49 -14.86
C LEU A 148 27.22 7.06 -14.05
N LEU A 149 27.08 6.04 -13.19
CA LEU A 149 28.06 5.69 -12.14
C LEU A 149 28.85 4.39 -12.42
N ASP A 150 28.48 3.62 -13.44
CA ASP A 150 29.24 2.43 -13.83
C ASP A 150 30.65 2.82 -14.32
N TYR A 151 31.56 1.86 -14.41
CA TYR A 151 32.94 2.09 -14.80
C TYR A 151 33.08 2.87 -16.11
N SER A 152 32.28 2.53 -17.11
CA SER A 152 32.24 3.20 -18.41
C SER A 152 31.43 4.51 -18.42
N GLY A 153 30.74 4.78 -17.30
CA GLY A 153 29.84 5.94 -17.20
C GLY A 153 30.56 7.28 -17.14
N PRO A 154 29.82 8.39 -17.41
CA PRO A 154 30.40 9.72 -17.55
C PRO A 154 31.05 10.20 -16.24
N VAL A 155 30.52 9.82 -15.06
CA VAL A 155 31.08 10.26 -13.76
C VAL A 155 32.48 9.69 -13.55
N GLN A 156 32.66 8.37 -13.68
CA GLN A 156 33.98 7.76 -13.51
C GLN A 156 34.95 8.14 -14.63
N THR A 157 34.45 8.33 -15.84
CA THR A 157 35.26 8.81 -16.96
C THR A 157 35.75 10.24 -16.69
N LEU A 158 34.90 11.10 -16.13
CA LEU A 158 35.31 12.48 -15.73
C LEU A 158 36.37 12.43 -14.61
N ILE A 159 36.19 11.57 -13.59
CA ILE A 159 37.19 11.42 -12.52
C ILE A 159 38.53 11.01 -13.09
N ARG A 160 38.56 9.99 -13.95
CA ARG A 160 39.82 9.54 -14.60
C ARG A 160 40.46 10.61 -15.48
N SER A 161 39.68 11.37 -16.25
CA SER A 161 40.20 12.43 -17.08
C SER A 161 40.79 13.62 -16.29
N LEU A 162 40.24 13.90 -15.11
CA LEU A 162 40.68 14.99 -14.23
C LEU A 162 41.88 14.60 -13.35
N THR A 163 41.92 13.32 -12.88
CA THR A 163 42.92 12.86 -11.95
C THR A 163 44.10 12.13 -12.61
N GLY A 164 43.92 11.65 -13.85
CA GLY A 164 44.89 10.78 -14.51
C GLY A 164 44.99 9.37 -13.96
N LEU A 165 44.12 9.00 -13.00
CA LEU A 165 44.10 7.68 -12.36
C LEU A 165 43.48 6.63 -13.26
N TYR A 166 43.96 5.39 -13.18
CA TYR A 166 43.42 4.24 -13.89
C TYR A 166 42.45 3.43 -12.99
N ALA A 167 41.78 2.42 -13.59
CA ALA A 167 40.93 1.50 -12.86
C ALA A 167 41.71 0.78 -11.75
N GLY A 168 41.16 0.78 -10.54
CA GLY A 168 41.79 0.16 -9.36
C GLY A 168 42.70 1.08 -8.55
N GLU A 169 43.06 2.28 -9.06
CA GLU A 169 43.87 3.25 -8.33
C GLU A 169 43.06 4.21 -7.46
N TYR A 170 41.74 4.18 -7.59
CA TYR A 170 40.82 4.95 -6.76
C TYR A 170 39.64 4.06 -6.31
N TYR A 171 39.12 4.35 -5.12
CA TYR A 171 37.93 3.68 -4.62
C TYR A 171 36.67 4.37 -5.16
N PHE A 172 35.82 3.60 -5.83
CA PHE A 172 34.49 4.03 -6.22
C PHE A 172 33.48 2.95 -5.85
N PRO A 173 32.42 3.27 -5.09
CA PRO A 173 31.42 2.28 -4.67
C PRO A 173 30.71 1.67 -5.88
N GLU A 174 30.59 0.34 -5.90
CA GLU A 174 29.81 -0.32 -6.93
C GLU A 174 28.33 0.00 -6.78
N ILE A 175 27.75 0.60 -7.84
CA ILE A 175 26.32 0.92 -7.84
C ILE A 175 25.47 -0.35 -7.90
N ARG A 176 25.90 -1.38 -8.65
CA ARG A 176 25.23 -2.69 -8.73
C ARG A 176 25.55 -3.54 -7.49
N SER A 177 25.01 -3.11 -6.36
CA SER A 177 25.20 -3.74 -5.07
C SER A 177 23.94 -3.63 -4.23
N LEU A 178 23.86 -4.37 -3.14
CA LEU A 178 22.76 -4.28 -2.18
C LEU A 178 22.63 -2.86 -1.62
N SER A 179 23.75 -2.22 -1.29
CA SER A 179 23.75 -0.85 -0.77
C SER A 179 23.36 0.17 -1.84
N GLY A 180 23.74 -0.05 -3.10
CA GLY A 180 23.28 0.74 -4.23
C GLY A 180 21.77 0.62 -4.43
N ALA A 181 21.23 -0.60 -4.37
CA ALA A 181 19.80 -0.84 -4.43
C ALA A 181 19.06 -0.13 -3.27
N ALA A 182 19.59 -0.24 -2.04
CA ALA A 182 19.02 0.43 -0.88
C ALA A 182 19.00 1.95 -1.04
N PHE A 183 20.08 2.53 -1.58
CA PHE A 183 20.17 3.97 -1.83
C PHE A 183 19.14 4.43 -2.86
N ILE A 184 19.04 3.76 -4.00
CA ILE A 184 18.08 4.10 -5.06
C ILE A 184 16.64 3.96 -4.60
N ILE A 185 16.29 2.82 -3.98
CA ILE A 185 14.95 2.60 -3.43
C ILE A 185 14.61 3.69 -2.40
N SER A 186 15.57 4.09 -1.57
CA SER A 186 15.36 5.14 -0.57
C SER A 186 15.13 6.51 -1.18
N LEU A 187 15.83 6.86 -2.26
CA LEU A 187 15.63 8.12 -2.98
C LEU A 187 14.22 8.22 -3.57
N VAL A 188 13.62 7.10 -3.93
CA VAL A 188 12.25 7.06 -4.47
C VAL A 188 11.20 7.01 -3.36
N LEU A 189 11.44 6.26 -2.28
CA LEU A 189 10.42 5.96 -1.27
C LEU A 189 10.44 6.88 -0.03
N TYR A 190 11.48 7.72 0.20
CA TYR A 190 11.49 8.61 1.37
C TYR A 190 10.25 9.54 1.44
N PRO A 191 9.58 9.93 0.35
CA PRO A 191 8.44 10.80 0.44
C PRO A 191 7.25 10.18 1.22
N TYR A 192 7.14 8.86 1.34
CA TYR A 192 6.15 8.23 2.22
C TYR A 192 6.37 8.62 3.69
N VAL A 193 7.62 8.55 4.15
CA VAL A 193 7.99 9.00 5.50
C VAL A 193 7.81 10.51 5.62
N TYR A 194 8.31 11.26 4.64
CA TYR A 194 8.20 12.72 4.59
C TYR A 194 6.76 13.20 4.76
N LEU A 195 5.83 12.68 3.97
CA LEU A 195 4.43 13.13 3.97
C LEU A 195 3.75 12.87 5.32
N LEU A 196 3.84 11.64 5.83
CA LEU A 196 3.15 11.27 7.06
C LEU A 196 3.74 11.97 8.29
N VAL A 197 5.07 12.05 8.38
CA VAL A 197 5.76 12.69 9.49
C VAL A 197 5.57 14.20 9.45
N ARG A 198 5.59 14.83 8.27
CA ARG A 198 5.33 16.26 8.11
C ARG A 198 3.93 16.64 8.60
N VAL A 199 2.90 15.87 8.21
CA VAL A 199 1.53 16.08 8.69
C VAL A 199 1.46 15.92 10.21
N ALA A 200 2.14 14.93 10.78
CA ALA A 200 2.20 14.74 12.23
C ALA A 200 2.88 15.91 12.96
N PHE A 201 3.96 16.45 12.41
CA PHE A 201 4.62 17.62 12.97
C PHE A 201 3.70 18.85 12.96
N ILE A 202 2.98 19.09 11.87
CA ILE A 202 2.07 20.25 11.78
C ILE A 202 0.86 20.10 12.71
N GLN A 203 0.25 18.92 12.79
CA GLN A 203 -1.02 18.73 13.49
C GLN A 203 -0.87 18.39 14.98
N ARG A 204 0.16 17.61 15.36
CA ARG A 204 0.24 17.02 16.71
C ARG A 204 1.35 17.63 17.57
N SER A 205 2.46 17.95 16.94
CA SER A 205 3.65 18.38 17.69
C SER A 205 3.70 19.88 17.93
N ALA A 206 2.91 20.67 17.20
CA ALA A 206 2.94 22.13 17.26
C ALA A 206 2.77 22.67 18.68
N THR A 207 1.65 22.35 19.33
CA THR A 207 1.30 22.88 20.66
C THR A 207 2.30 22.43 21.73
N LEU A 208 2.72 21.17 21.70
CA LEU A 208 3.68 20.63 22.67
C LEU A 208 5.09 21.20 22.46
N TYR A 209 5.49 21.36 21.21
CA TYR A 209 6.79 21.94 20.86
C TYR A 209 6.86 23.41 21.27
N ASP A 210 5.84 24.21 20.94
CA ASP A 210 5.79 25.62 21.29
C ASP A 210 5.75 25.83 22.82
N ALA A 211 4.98 25.01 23.56
CA ALA A 211 4.96 25.02 25.02
C ALA A 211 6.34 24.70 25.62
N ALA A 212 7.06 23.74 25.07
CA ALA A 212 8.42 23.45 25.53
C ALA A 212 9.39 24.58 25.22
N ARG A 213 9.26 25.23 24.06
CA ARG A 213 10.07 26.38 23.67
C ARG A 213 9.82 27.58 24.59
N THR A 214 8.57 27.85 24.96
CA THR A 214 8.22 28.93 25.93
C THR A 214 8.75 28.66 27.34
N LEU A 215 8.89 27.36 27.71
CA LEU A 215 9.52 26.93 28.96
C LEU A 215 11.06 26.91 28.92
N GLY A 216 11.67 27.41 27.82
CA GLY A 216 13.13 27.54 27.70
C GLY A 216 13.85 26.31 27.10
N ALA A 217 13.15 25.28 26.64
CA ALA A 217 13.79 24.14 26.00
C ALA A 217 14.52 24.56 24.72
N SER A 218 15.72 24.03 24.48
CA SER A 218 16.45 24.25 23.23
C SER A 218 15.72 23.62 22.03
N PRO A 219 15.86 24.13 20.78
CA PRO A 219 15.23 23.54 19.59
C PRO A 219 15.58 22.08 19.40
N PHE A 220 16.82 21.70 19.63
CA PHE A 220 17.31 20.32 19.51
C PHE A 220 16.67 19.40 20.55
N TYR A 221 16.58 19.82 21.80
CA TYR A 221 15.92 19.06 22.86
C TYR A 221 14.43 18.90 22.56
N ALA A 222 13.74 19.97 22.17
CA ALA A 222 12.32 19.93 21.84
C ALA A 222 12.03 19.01 20.63
N PHE A 223 12.90 18.99 19.63
CA PHE A 223 12.78 18.07 18.51
C PHE A 223 12.88 16.60 18.95
N TRP A 224 14.00 16.23 19.61
CA TRP A 224 14.28 14.83 19.94
C TRP A 224 13.40 14.26 21.06
N ARG A 225 13.04 15.09 22.05
CA ARG A 225 12.30 14.62 23.22
C ARG A 225 10.79 14.83 23.14
N ILE A 226 10.31 15.67 22.23
CA ILE A 226 8.90 16.04 22.15
C ILE A 226 8.35 15.81 20.75
N ALA A 227 8.87 16.50 19.73
CA ALA A 227 8.29 16.47 18.40
C ALA A 227 8.40 15.10 17.75
N LEU A 228 9.58 14.49 17.75
CA LEU A 228 9.82 13.17 17.12
C LEU A 228 9.07 12.04 17.83
N PRO A 229 9.05 11.92 19.18
CA PRO A 229 8.22 10.92 19.86
C PRO A 229 6.72 11.11 19.61
N ALA A 230 6.22 12.34 19.53
CA ALA A 230 4.83 12.63 19.18
C ALA A 230 4.47 12.21 17.74
N ALA A 231 5.43 12.30 16.80
CA ALA A 231 5.29 11.86 15.43
C ALA A 231 5.57 10.36 15.21
N ARG A 232 6.00 9.60 16.25
CA ARG A 232 6.35 8.17 16.14
C ARG A 232 5.30 7.31 15.44
N PRO A 233 3.98 7.44 15.69
CA PRO A 233 2.99 6.63 14.98
C PRO A 233 2.96 6.90 13.47
N ALA A 234 3.19 8.14 13.05
CA ALA A 234 3.27 8.52 11.64
C ALA A 234 4.57 8.01 10.99
N LEU A 235 5.68 8.06 11.72
CA LEU A 235 6.96 7.50 11.28
C LEU A 235 6.85 5.99 11.05
N VAL A 236 6.28 5.26 12.02
CA VAL A 236 6.09 3.79 11.89
C VAL A 236 5.16 3.47 10.73
N GLY A 237 4.07 4.24 10.54
CA GLY A 237 3.19 4.07 9.38
C GLY A 237 3.89 4.33 8.05
N GLY A 238 4.71 5.39 7.97
CA GLY A 238 5.52 5.70 6.78
C GLY A 238 6.55 4.62 6.47
N LEU A 239 7.26 4.15 7.51
CA LEU A 239 8.22 3.05 7.37
C LEU A 239 7.55 1.74 6.98
N ALA A 240 6.37 1.42 7.50
CA ALA A 240 5.65 0.23 7.08
C ALA A 240 5.34 0.26 5.58
N LEU A 241 4.88 1.40 5.05
CA LEU A 241 4.66 1.57 3.60
C LEU A 241 5.96 1.41 2.81
N VAL A 242 7.03 2.06 3.23
CA VAL A 242 8.35 1.96 2.59
C VAL A 242 8.84 0.51 2.57
N LEU A 243 8.76 -0.19 3.68
CA LEU A 243 9.24 -1.57 3.78
C LEU A 243 8.37 -2.56 3.01
N MET A 244 7.06 -2.34 2.93
CA MET A 244 6.16 -3.11 2.06
C MET A 244 6.51 -2.92 0.58
N GLU A 245 6.76 -1.68 0.14
CA GLU A 245 7.18 -1.39 -1.24
C GLU A 245 8.60 -1.93 -1.52
N THR A 246 9.51 -1.89 -0.54
CA THR A 246 10.85 -2.50 -0.66
C THR A 246 10.77 -4.02 -0.84
N LEU A 247 9.89 -4.70 -0.08
CA LEU A 247 9.64 -6.14 -0.26
C LEU A 247 8.99 -6.44 -1.61
N ALA A 248 8.18 -5.51 -2.13
CA ALA A 248 7.51 -5.63 -3.41
C ALA A 248 8.44 -5.35 -4.61
N ASP A 249 9.55 -4.67 -4.39
CA ASP A 249 10.48 -4.33 -5.46
C ASP A 249 11.13 -5.59 -6.02
N TYR A 250 10.90 -5.80 -7.31
CA TYR A 250 11.55 -6.82 -8.11
C TYR A 250 12.53 -6.16 -9.10
N GLY A 251 12.08 -5.10 -9.75
CA GLY A 251 12.81 -4.50 -10.85
C GLY A 251 14.19 -3.96 -10.49
N THR A 252 14.31 -3.23 -9.38
CA THR A 252 15.59 -2.66 -8.94
C THR A 252 16.54 -3.73 -8.45
N VAL A 253 16.05 -4.67 -7.62
CA VAL A 253 16.90 -5.72 -7.04
C VAL A 253 17.36 -6.75 -8.09
N ASP A 254 16.50 -7.05 -9.07
CA ASP A 254 16.84 -7.92 -10.20
C ASP A 254 17.87 -7.24 -11.11
N TYR A 255 17.64 -5.96 -11.44
CA TYR A 255 18.57 -5.19 -12.27
C TYR A 255 19.96 -5.07 -11.65
N PHE A 256 20.05 -4.98 -10.33
CA PHE A 256 21.32 -4.96 -9.58
C PHE A 256 21.83 -6.34 -9.21
N ALA A 257 21.17 -7.40 -9.65
CA ALA A 257 21.50 -8.80 -9.36
C ALA A 257 21.55 -9.11 -7.85
N VAL A 258 20.77 -8.42 -7.03
CA VAL A 258 20.69 -8.65 -5.59
C VAL A 258 19.71 -9.79 -5.30
N PRO A 259 20.15 -10.92 -4.75
CA PRO A 259 19.28 -12.05 -4.46
C PRO A 259 18.43 -11.78 -3.21
N THR A 260 17.14 -11.45 -3.44
CA THR A 260 16.11 -11.22 -2.43
C THR A 260 14.97 -12.23 -2.59
N PHE A 261 13.95 -12.16 -1.72
CA PHE A 261 12.76 -13.01 -1.88
C PHE A 261 12.07 -12.79 -3.22
N SER A 262 11.88 -11.53 -3.65
CA SER A 262 11.20 -11.22 -4.92
C SER A 262 11.92 -11.84 -6.10
N THR A 263 13.25 -11.68 -6.23
CA THR A 263 14.04 -12.31 -7.29
C THR A 263 14.06 -13.84 -7.17
N GLY A 264 14.09 -14.38 -5.96
CA GLY A 264 14.03 -15.82 -5.69
C GLY A 264 12.73 -16.45 -6.15
N ILE A 265 11.57 -15.80 -5.88
CA ILE A 265 10.26 -16.27 -6.31
C ILE A 265 10.18 -16.33 -7.84
N PHE A 266 10.55 -15.26 -8.55
CA PHE A 266 10.51 -15.22 -10.01
C PHE A 266 11.48 -16.22 -10.64
N ARG A 267 12.70 -16.35 -10.14
CA ARG A 267 13.69 -17.32 -10.61
C ARG A 267 13.21 -18.76 -10.43
N THR A 268 12.63 -19.08 -9.26
CA THR A 268 12.10 -20.42 -8.99
C THR A 268 10.92 -20.75 -9.89
N TRP A 269 10.04 -19.77 -10.15
CA TRP A 269 8.88 -19.99 -11.01
C TRP A 269 9.25 -20.10 -12.47
N PHE A 270 9.95 -19.10 -13.02
CA PHE A 270 10.17 -19.00 -14.48
C PHE A 270 11.41 -19.75 -14.95
N SER A 271 12.52 -19.72 -14.19
CA SER A 271 13.77 -20.35 -14.61
C SER A 271 13.84 -21.83 -14.20
N MET A 272 13.35 -22.17 -13.00
CA MET A 272 13.37 -23.56 -12.51
C MET A 272 12.04 -24.30 -12.81
N GLY A 273 10.99 -23.62 -13.23
CA GLY A 273 9.68 -24.20 -13.54
C GLY A 273 8.91 -24.76 -12.35
N ASP A 274 9.40 -24.60 -11.11
CA ASP A 274 8.79 -25.16 -9.89
C ASP A 274 7.87 -24.16 -9.20
N LYS A 275 6.58 -24.23 -9.57
CA LYS A 275 5.52 -23.38 -9.01
C LYS A 275 5.29 -23.64 -7.52
N ALA A 276 5.44 -24.90 -7.06
CA ALA A 276 5.20 -25.24 -5.67
C ALA A 276 6.29 -24.66 -4.76
N ALA A 277 7.54 -24.73 -5.17
CA ALA A 277 8.65 -24.12 -4.46
C ALA A 277 8.55 -22.58 -4.45
N ALA A 278 8.16 -21.97 -5.58
CA ALA A 278 7.94 -20.53 -5.65
C ALA A 278 6.82 -20.04 -4.71
N LEU A 279 5.71 -20.79 -4.62
CA LEU A 279 4.62 -20.50 -3.67
C LEU A 279 5.06 -20.64 -2.21
N LYS A 280 5.93 -21.61 -1.89
CA LYS A 280 6.51 -21.75 -0.54
C LYS A 280 7.44 -20.57 -0.20
N LEU A 281 8.28 -20.12 -1.14
CA LEU A 281 9.06 -18.88 -0.96
C LEU A 281 8.15 -17.67 -0.74
N ALA A 282 7.05 -17.58 -1.50
CA ALA A 282 6.05 -16.54 -1.34
C ALA A 282 5.40 -16.59 0.05
N ALA A 283 5.14 -17.77 0.60
CA ALA A 283 4.60 -17.93 1.96
C ALA A 283 5.60 -17.47 3.03
N VAL A 284 6.88 -17.76 2.86
CA VAL A 284 7.94 -17.23 3.76
C VAL A 284 7.96 -15.69 3.67
N MET A 285 7.99 -15.11 2.47
CA MET A 285 7.95 -13.65 2.29
C MET A 285 6.69 -13.05 2.90
N PHE A 286 5.54 -13.70 2.79
CA PHE A 286 4.29 -13.25 3.38
C PHE A 286 4.36 -13.13 4.91
N SER A 287 5.16 -13.98 5.59
CA SER A 287 5.37 -13.87 7.03
C SER A 287 6.01 -12.53 7.43
N PHE A 288 6.91 -12.00 6.61
CA PHE A 288 7.49 -10.66 6.84
C PHE A 288 6.45 -9.56 6.66
N VAL A 289 5.57 -9.68 5.67
CA VAL A 289 4.46 -8.74 5.47
C VAL A 289 3.53 -8.74 6.69
N VAL A 290 3.15 -9.92 7.19
CA VAL A 290 2.32 -10.04 8.40
C VAL A 290 3.02 -9.42 9.61
N LEU A 291 4.31 -9.65 9.78
CA LEU A 291 5.10 -9.04 10.85
C LEU A 291 5.07 -7.51 10.78
N LEU A 292 5.26 -6.93 9.60
CA LEU A 292 5.17 -5.48 9.39
C LEU A 292 3.79 -4.92 9.75
N ILE A 293 2.71 -5.59 9.32
CA ILE A 293 1.33 -5.20 9.66
C ILE A 293 1.10 -5.25 11.19
N VAL A 294 1.60 -6.28 11.85
CA VAL A 294 1.47 -6.42 13.32
C VAL A 294 2.22 -5.30 14.02
N ILE A 295 3.46 -5.00 13.61
CA ILE A 295 4.25 -3.91 14.17
C ILE A 295 3.54 -2.57 13.97
N GLU A 296 3.01 -2.31 12.77
CA GLU A 296 2.26 -1.10 12.46
C GLU A 296 1.02 -0.97 13.35
N LYS A 297 0.18 -2.00 13.42
CA LYS A 297 -1.03 -2.00 14.25
C LYS A 297 -0.72 -1.79 15.74
N TYR A 298 0.34 -2.41 16.25
CA TYR A 298 0.75 -2.25 17.64
C TYR A 298 1.14 -0.79 17.95
N ASN A 299 1.80 -0.12 17.02
CA ASN A 299 2.24 1.27 17.20
C ASN A 299 1.14 2.31 16.89
N ARG A 300 0.05 1.94 16.20
CA ARG A 300 -1.11 2.81 15.94
C ARG A 300 -2.06 2.97 17.13
N ARG A 301 -1.79 2.36 18.29
CA ARG A 301 -2.68 2.50 19.46
C ARG A 301 -2.93 3.98 19.73
N PRO A 302 -4.20 4.40 19.86
CA PRO A 302 -4.55 5.79 20.05
C PRO A 302 -3.92 6.27 21.36
N SER A 303 -2.95 7.16 21.27
CA SER A 303 -2.50 7.94 22.40
C SER A 303 -3.69 8.84 22.81
N GLN A 304 -4.05 8.86 24.09
CA GLN A 304 -5.08 9.74 24.64
C GLN A 304 -4.84 11.24 24.33
N ALA A 305 -3.64 11.60 23.88
CA ALA A 305 -3.30 12.93 23.37
C ALA A 305 -3.99 13.31 22.04
N GLN A 306 -4.70 12.37 21.38
CA GLN A 306 -5.45 12.66 20.13
C GLN A 306 -6.66 13.61 20.35
N ALA A 307 -7.15 13.74 21.56
CA ALA A 307 -8.33 14.56 21.88
C ALA A 307 -8.04 16.08 22.00
N ILE A 308 -6.78 16.51 21.98
CA ILE A 308 -6.40 17.91 22.27
C ILE A 308 -5.82 18.63 21.04
N ALA A 309 -5.84 18.01 19.87
CA ALA A 309 -5.39 18.67 18.62
C ALA A 309 -6.43 19.70 18.15
N ARG A 310 -6.51 20.84 18.86
CA ARG A 310 -7.13 22.08 18.36
C ARG A 310 -6.07 22.87 17.59
N ASP A 311 -6.45 23.29 16.39
CA ASP A 311 -5.79 24.24 15.48
C ASP A 311 -4.53 24.97 15.99
N GLY A 312 -3.43 24.26 16.17
CA GLY A 312 -2.13 24.83 16.48
C GLY A 312 -1.33 24.98 15.19
N ASN A 313 -1.23 26.19 14.70
CA ASN A 313 -0.32 26.51 13.61
C ASN A 313 1.09 26.61 14.20
N LEU A 314 1.99 25.68 13.84
CA LEU A 314 3.39 25.72 14.28
C LEU A 314 3.99 27.09 13.91
N GLN A 315 4.46 27.85 14.91
CA GLN A 315 5.23 29.07 14.65
C GLN A 315 6.58 28.66 14.06
N ARG A 316 6.76 28.96 12.76
CA ARG A 316 7.98 28.62 12.05
C ARG A 316 9.12 29.51 12.46
N THR A 317 10.25 28.89 12.78
CA THR A 317 11.48 29.62 13.07
C THR A 317 12.10 30.12 11.75
N GLN A 318 12.33 31.41 11.65
CA GLN A 318 13.04 32.01 10.50
C GLN A 318 14.50 31.58 10.55
N LEU A 319 14.97 30.93 9.49
CA LEU A 319 16.40 30.62 9.31
C LEU A 319 17.06 31.69 8.45
N THR A 320 18.27 32.08 8.82
CA THR A 320 19.03 33.10 8.10
C THR A 320 20.46 32.63 7.81
N GLY A 321 21.12 33.26 6.86
CA GLY A 321 22.52 33.00 6.52
C GLY A 321 22.82 31.57 6.12
N LEU A 322 23.94 31.02 6.58
CA LEU A 322 24.41 29.66 6.26
C LEU A 322 23.46 28.56 6.71
N VAL A 323 22.73 28.76 7.81
CA VAL A 323 21.76 27.77 8.31
C VAL A 323 20.58 27.65 7.34
N ALA A 324 20.10 28.76 6.78
CA ALA A 324 19.04 28.75 5.78
C ALA A 324 19.51 28.08 4.48
N ALA A 325 20.74 28.39 4.04
CA ALA A 325 21.34 27.75 2.86
C ALA A 325 21.50 26.23 3.05
N GLY A 326 21.95 25.79 4.24
CA GLY A 326 22.06 24.39 4.60
C GLY A 326 20.70 23.68 4.58
N ALA A 327 19.65 24.30 5.13
CA ALA A 327 18.29 23.76 5.12
C ALA A 327 17.75 23.63 3.69
N THR A 328 17.99 24.63 2.83
CA THR A 328 17.61 24.59 1.41
C THR A 328 18.34 23.44 0.72
N LEU A 329 19.67 23.33 0.90
CA LEU A 329 20.48 22.27 0.28
C LEU A 329 20.01 20.86 0.69
N LEU A 330 19.75 20.65 1.97
CA LEU A 330 19.25 19.37 2.51
C LEU A 330 17.89 18.98 1.91
N CYS A 331 17.03 19.95 1.58
CA CYS A 331 15.75 19.69 0.93
C CYS A 331 15.88 19.58 -0.59
N VAL A 332 16.82 20.30 -1.22
CA VAL A 332 17.06 20.24 -2.68
C VAL A 332 17.74 18.92 -3.08
N LEU A 333 18.68 18.45 -2.26
CA LEU A 333 19.51 17.28 -2.61
C LEU A 333 18.68 16.03 -2.91
N PRO A 334 17.71 15.59 -2.10
CA PRO A 334 16.87 14.44 -2.43
C PRO A 334 16.03 14.63 -3.70
N VAL A 335 15.58 15.85 -3.98
CA VAL A 335 14.83 16.17 -5.20
C VAL A 335 15.73 16.07 -6.43
N VAL A 336 16.93 16.63 -6.34
CA VAL A 336 17.92 16.57 -7.44
C VAL A 336 18.30 15.12 -7.71
N LEU A 337 18.70 14.38 -6.67
CA LEU A 337 19.13 12.99 -6.82
C LEU A 337 17.96 12.05 -7.20
N GLY A 338 16.78 12.21 -6.61
CA GLY A 338 15.66 11.30 -6.84
C GLY A 338 14.81 11.60 -8.09
N SER A 339 14.90 12.83 -8.64
CA SER A 339 14.03 13.23 -9.76
C SER A 339 14.74 14.01 -10.86
N LEU A 340 15.47 15.07 -10.52
CA LEU A 340 16.01 15.97 -11.57
C LEU A 340 17.13 15.32 -12.37
N ILE A 341 18.06 14.62 -11.72
CA ILE A 341 19.11 13.89 -12.43
C ILE A 341 18.51 12.75 -13.26
N PRO A 342 17.71 11.82 -12.70
CA PRO A 342 17.12 10.77 -13.51
C PRO A 342 16.24 11.31 -14.64
N GLY A 343 15.37 12.26 -14.35
CA GLY A 343 14.48 12.85 -15.35
C GLY A 343 15.23 13.61 -16.44
N GLY A 344 16.27 14.38 -16.07
CA GLY A 344 17.13 15.11 -17.01
C GLY A 344 17.93 14.17 -17.92
N THR A 345 18.48 13.08 -17.36
CA THR A 345 19.22 12.07 -18.16
C THR A 345 18.28 11.36 -19.14
N LEU A 346 17.08 10.98 -18.70
CA LEU A 346 16.09 10.37 -19.59
C LEU A 346 15.63 11.34 -20.68
N ALA A 347 15.40 12.61 -20.34
CA ALA A 347 15.07 13.64 -21.32
C ALA A 347 16.19 13.82 -22.34
N TYR A 348 17.46 13.84 -21.89
CA TYR A 348 18.61 13.88 -22.76
C TYR A 348 18.66 12.68 -23.72
N PHE A 349 18.45 11.45 -23.23
CA PHE A 349 18.39 10.25 -24.07
C PHE A 349 17.26 10.33 -25.10
N ALA A 350 16.07 10.77 -24.70
CA ALA A 350 14.94 10.91 -25.59
C ALA A 350 15.20 11.93 -26.73
N LEU A 351 15.93 13.00 -26.43
CA LEU A 351 16.23 14.05 -27.41
C LEU A 351 17.41 13.71 -28.31
N THR A 352 18.40 12.96 -27.85
CA THR A 352 19.63 12.69 -28.58
C THR A 352 19.64 11.37 -29.34
N THR A 353 19.12 10.32 -28.68
CA THR A 353 19.17 8.97 -29.28
C THR A 353 17.92 8.70 -30.11
N GLY A 354 16.79 9.37 -29.75
CA GLY A 354 15.48 9.08 -30.30
C GLY A 354 15.01 7.67 -29.92
N ASP A 355 13.72 7.44 -29.93
CA ASP A 355 13.18 6.10 -29.78
C ASP A 355 12.49 5.68 -31.08
N PRO A 356 12.98 4.64 -31.78
CA PRO A 356 12.32 4.10 -32.97
C PRO A 356 10.86 3.71 -32.72
N LEU A 357 10.48 3.40 -31.45
CA LEU A 357 9.12 3.02 -31.05
C LEU A 357 8.17 4.22 -30.92
N LEU A 358 8.67 5.48 -30.83
CA LEU A 358 7.83 6.67 -30.76
C LEU A 358 6.92 6.85 -32.00
N GLY A 359 7.27 6.25 -33.16
CA GLY A 359 6.54 6.40 -34.40
C GLY A 359 5.28 5.53 -34.54
N HIS A 360 5.29 4.27 -34.10
CA HIS A 360 4.22 3.32 -34.45
C HIS A 360 3.66 2.49 -33.28
N GLY A 361 4.29 2.44 -32.11
CA GLY A 361 3.87 1.61 -30.97
C GLY A 361 3.43 2.40 -29.74
N PHE A 362 3.96 3.61 -29.56
CA PHE A 362 3.82 4.36 -28.32
C PHE A 362 2.37 4.72 -27.96
N THR A 363 1.58 5.14 -28.94
CA THR A 363 0.14 5.41 -28.74
C THR A 363 -0.64 4.16 -28.33
N GLY A 364 -0.26 2.99 -28.86
CA GLY A 364 -0.81 1.70 -28.45
C GLY A 364 -0.48 1.36 -26.99
N PHE A 365 0.77 1.59 -26.56
CA PHE A 365 1.16 1.37 -25.18
C PHE A 365 0.43 2.30 -24.20
N ILE A 366 0.25 3.59 -24.56
CA ILE A 366 -0.58 4.52 -23.79
C ILE A 366 -2.02 4.02 -23.70
N GLY A 367 -2.61 3.64 -24.84
CA GLY A 367 -3.98 3.13 -24.92
C GLY A 367 -4.20 1.90 -24.03
N ASN A 368 -3.31 0.92 -24.10
CA ASN A 368 -3.35 -0.29 -23.28
C ASN A 368 -3.20 0.03 -21.79
N SER A 369 -2.26 0.91 -21.43
CA SER A 369 -2.06 1.32 -20.05
C SER A 369 -3.28 2.05 -19.47
N LEU A 370 -3.89 2.95 -20.24
CA LEU A 370 -5.13 3.65 -19.85
C LEU A 370 -6.29 2.69 -19.72
N GLN A 371 -6.45 1.72 -20.64
CA GLN A 371 -7.50 0.73 -20.58
C GLN A 371 -7.39 -0.11 -19.29
N VAL A 372 -6.20 -0.60 -18.96
CA VAL A 372 -5.96 -1.36 -17.73
C VAL A 372 -6.25 -0.51 -16.50
N ALA A 373 -5.72 0.71 -16.45
CA ALA A 373 -5.88 1.61 -15.32
C ALA A 373 -7.35 2.00 -15.09
N LEU A 374 -8.07 2.37 -16.15
CA LEU A 374 -9.48 2.77 -16.06
C LEU A 374 -10.38 1.60 -15.67
N SER A 375 -10.19 0.42 -16.29
CA SER A 375 -10.99 -0.76 -15.95
C SER A 375 -10.76 -1.24 -14.52
N ALA A 376 -9.50 -1.26 -14.05
CA ALA A 376 -9.17 -1.62 -12.69
C ALA A 376 -9.72 -0.60 -11.67
N THR A 377 -9.59 0.69 -11.98
CA THR A 377 -10.10 1.76 -11.11
C THR A 377 -11.63 1.69 -11.00
N LEU A 378 -12.34 1.56 -12.12
CA LEU A 378 -13.79 1.46 -12.14
C LEU A 378 -14.27 0.26 -11.33
N ALA A 379 -13.67 -0.91 -11.54
CA ALA A 379 -14.00 -2.12 -10.78
C ALA A 379 -13.71 -1.96 -9.28
N ALA A 380 -12.55 -1.41 -8.90
CA ALA A 380 -12.19 -1.17 -7.50
C ALA A 380 -13.15 -0.17 -6.81
N VAL A 381 -13.53 0.91 -7.50
CA VAL A 381 -14.48 1.91 -6.96
C VAL A 381 -15.87 1.31 -6.79
N ILE A 382 -16.38 0.55 -7.76
CA ILE A 382 -17.69 -0.12 -7.63
C ILE A 382 -17.68 -1.07 -6.42
N ILE A 383 -16.66 -1.91 -6.29
CA ILE A 383 -16.53 -2.84 -5.16
C ILE A 383 -16.40 -2.07 -3.83
N ALA A 384 -15.62 -1.00 -3.81
CA ALA A 384 -15.45 -0.16 -2.63
C ALA A 384 -16.76 0.51 -2.20
N LEU A 385 -17.57 0.99 -3.15
CA LEU A 385 -18.90 1.54 -2.86
C LEU A 385 -19.83 0.49 -2.24
N VAL A 386 -19.83 -0.73 -2.77
CA VAL A 386 -20.62 -1.86 -2.21
C VAL A 386 -20.21 -2.13 -0.77
N LEU A 387 -18.89 -2.23 -0.49
CA LEU A 387 -18.38 -2.47 0.87
C LEU A 387 -18.67 -1.31 1.82
N THR A 388 -18.51 -0.08 1.36
CA THR A 388 -18.80 1.12 2.15
C THR A 388 -20.28 1.22 2.51
N TYR A 389 -21.15 0.91 1.55
CA TYR A 389 -22.60 0.90 1.78
C TYR A 389 -23.01 -0.26 2.70
N ALA A 390 -22.40 -1.44 2.56
CA ALA A 390 -22.57 -2.57 3.48
C ALA A 390 -22.20 -2.17 4.92
N LYS A 391 -21.05 -1.51 5.13
CA LYS A 391 -20.63 -0.98 6.42
C LYS A 391 -21.61 0.03 7.01
N ARG A 392 -22.13 0.95 6.17
CA ARG A 392 -23.07 2.00 6.59
C ARG A 392 -24.44 1.47 6.99
N LEU A 393 -24.93 0.44 6.31
CA LEU A 393 -26.27 -0.10 6.53
C LEU A 393 -26.31 -1.21 7.59
N THR A 394 -25.18 -1.81 7.95
CA THR A 394 -25.12 -2.93 8.87
C THR A 394 -24.06 -2.69 9.95
N ASP A 395 -24.50 -2.74 11.21
CA ASP A 395 -23.57 -2.71 12.35
C ASP A 395 -23.16 -4.16 12.74
N SER A 396 -22.71 -4.93 11.74
CA SER A 396 -22.36 -6.33 11.90
C SER A 396 -20.84 -6.53 12.01
N LYS A 397 -20.40 -7.21 13.07
CA LYS A 397 -18.99 -7.60 13.24
C LYS A 397 -18.49 -8.46 12.07
N ALA A 398 -19.36 -9.30 11.50
CA ALA A 398 -19.00 -10.15 10.36
C ALA A 398 -18.76 -9.34 9.08
N VAL A 399 -19.59 -8.33 8.80
CA VAL A 399 -19.37 -7.41 7.66
C VAL A 399 -18.07 -6.63 7.87
N ASN A 400 -17.82 -6.10 9.06
CA ASN A 400 -16.59 -5.38 9.35
C ASN A 400 -15.35 -6.27 9.22
N LEU A 401 -15.43 -7.54 9.63
CA LEU A 401 -14.35 -8.51 9.44
C LEU A 401 -14.12 -8.80 7.93
N SER A 402 -15.18 -9.04 7.17
CA SER A 402 -15.09 -9.24 5.71
C SER A 402 -14.43 -8.05 5.01
N ILE A 403 -14.78 -6.83 5.39
CA ILE A 403 -14.16 -5.61 4.86
C ILE A 403 -12.67 -5.54 5.21
N GLN A 404 -12.31 -5.81 6.47
CA GLN A 404 -10.90 -5.83 6.89
C GLN A 404 -10.09 -6.86 6.12
N LEU A 405 -10.66 -8.04 5.89
CA LEU A 405 -10.02 -9.08 5.10
C LEU A 405 -9.90 -8.69 3.62
N SER A 406 -10.95 -8.10 3.02
CA SER A 406 -10.93 -7.62 1.63
C SER A 406 -9.86 -6.54 1.40
N THR A 407 -9.55 -5.75 2.42
CA THR A 407 -8.57 -4.66 2.33
C THR A 407 -7.13 -5.07 2.67
N LEU A 408 -6.84 -6.34 2.92
CA LEU A 408 -5.47 -6.82 3.13
C LEU A 408 -4.61 -6.81 1.86
N GLY A 409 -5.24 -6.77 0.68
CA GLY A 409 -4.56 -6.87 -0.62
C GLY A 409 -3.50 -5.79 -0.88
N TYR A 410 -3.66 -4.59 -0.32
CA TYR A 410 -2.66 -3.52 -0.47
C TYR A 410 -1.29 -3.86 0.14
N ALA A 411 -1.29 -4.63 1.20
CA ALA A 411 -0.06 -5.05 1.87
C ALA A 411 0.68 -6.18 1.11
N LEU A 412 0.04 -6.78 0.09
CA LEU A 412 0.64 -7.86 -0.67
C LEU A 412 1.62 -7.31 -1.72
N PRO A 413 2.90 -7.72 -1.69
CA PRO A 413 3.84 -7.45 -2.76
C PRO A 413 3.36 -7.97 -4.11
N GLY A 414 3.70 -7.25 -5.20
CA GLY A 414 3.30 -7.63 -6.56
C GLY A 414 3.69 -9.07 -6.94
N ALA A 415 4.87 -9.51 -6.53
CA ALA A 415 5.33 -10.88 -6.72
C ALA A 415 4.41 -11.92 -6.07
N LEU A 416 3.93 -11.66 -4.84
CA LEU A 416 2.98 -12.54 -4.15
C LEU A 416 1.63 -12.60 -4.87
N LEU A 417 1.14 -11.44 -5.34
CA LEU A 417 -0.10 -11.38 -6.11
C LEU A 417 0.03 -12.15 -7.42
N ALA A 418 1.12 -11.96 -8.17
CA ALA A 418 1.33 -12.64 -9.43
C ALA A 418 1.30 -14.17 -9.26
N VAL A 419 2.08 -14.69 -8.30
CA VAL A 419 2.19 -16.14 -8.05
C VAL A 419 0.90 -16.69 -7.45
N GLY A 420 0.29 -15.97 -6.48
CA GLY A 420 -0.92 -16.39 -5.80
C GLY A 420 -2.17 -16.35 -6.67
N LEU A 421 -2.22 -15.50 -7.73
CA LEU A 421 -3.35 -15.41 -8.65
C LEU A 421 -3.21 -16.30 -9.87
N PHE A 422 -2.01 -16.39 -10.43
CA PHE A 422 -1.84 -17.08 -11.71
C PHE A 422 -2.24 -18.56 -11.64
N ALA A 423 -1.86 -19.26 -10.58
CA ALA A 423 -2.17 -20.69 -10.43
C ALA A 423 -3.68 -20.97 -10.37
N PRO A 424 -4.48 -20.34 -9.47
CA PRO A 424 -5.92 -20.61 -9.40
C PRO A 424 -6.67 -20.11 -10.63
N VAL A 425 -6.31 -18.94 -11.20
CA VAL A 425 -6.96 -18.41 -12.39
C VAL A 425 -6.72 -19.31 -13.59
N SER A 426 -5.48 -19.82 -13.77
CA SER A 426 -5.20 -20.74 -14.88
C SER A 426 -5.87 -22.12 -14.73
N GLN A 427 -6.10 -22.58 -13.48
CA GLN A 427 -6.88 -23.80 -13.23
C GLN A 427 -8.36 -23.59 -13.54
N PHE A 428 -8.91 -22.46 -13.12
CA PHE A 428 -10.29 -22.08 -13.42
C PHE A 428 -10.54 -21.94 -14.92
N ASP A 429 -9.63 -21.28 -15.64
CA ASP A 429 -9.67 -21.14 -17.10
C ASP A 429 -9.68 -22.49 -17.81
N ARG A 430 -8.80 -23.41 -17.39
CA ARG A 430 -8.80 -24.77 -17.95
C ARG A 430 -10.09 -25.51 -17.66
N ALA A 431 -10.64 -25.39 -16.45
CA ALA A 431 -11.90 -26.02 -16.11
C ALA A 431 -13.05 -25.49 -16.94
N ILE A 432 -13.08 -24.19 -17.22
CA ILE A 432 -14.07 -23.58 -18.16
C ILE A 432 -13.86 -24.10 -19.56
N ALA A 433 -12.62 -24.09 -20.09
CA ALA A 433 -12.32 -24.54 -21.41
C ALA A 433 -12.74 -26.02 -21.63
N THR A 434 -12.40 -26.89 -20.67
CA THR A 434 -12.81 -28.30 -20.70
C THR A 434 -14.34 -28.46 -20.65
N PHE A 435 -15.02 -27.70 -19.81
CA PHE A 435 -16.48 -27.74 -19.70
C PHE A 435 -17.17 -27.33 -20.99
N PHE A 436 -16.71 -26.27 -21.66
CA PHE A 436 -17.31 -25.86 -22.96
C PHE A 436 -16.96 -26.79 -24.10
N ASP A 437 -15.77 -27.36 -24.11
CA ASP A 437 -15.35 -28.35 -25.09
C ASP A 437 -16.18 -29.64 -24.95
N GLU A 438 -16.32 -30.18 -23.73
CA GLU A 438 -17.06 -31.43 -23.47
C GLU A 438 -18.58 -31.30 -23.63
N GLN A 439 -19.21 -30.16 -23.29
CA GLN A 439 -20.66 -30.00 -23.29
C GLN A 439 -21.20 -29.37 -24.56
N PHE A 440 -20.41 -28.54 -25.23
CA PHE A 440 -20.88 -27.73 -26.37
C PHE A 440 -20.00 -27.84 -27.61
N ASP A 441 -18.91 -28.61 -27.54
CA ASP A 441 -17.91 -28.74 -28.64
C ASP A 441 -17.34 -27.36 -29.06
N ILE A 442 -17.19 -26.43 -28.06
CA ILE A 442 -16.70 -25.09 -28.30
C ILE A 442 -15.32 -24.94 -27.68
N GLN A 443 -14.31 -24.73 -28.51
CA GLN A 443 -12.94 -24.44 -28.06
C GLN A 443 -12.80 -22.96 -27.67
N THR A 444 -13.04 -22.63 -26.39
CA THR A 444 -12.96 -21.24 -25.90
C THR A 444 -11.53 -20.74 -25.72
N GLY A 445 -10.56 -21.65 -25.60
CA GLY A 445 -9.20 -21.30 -25.16
C GLY A 445 -9.16 -20.76 -23.70
N LEU A 446 -8.09 -20.05 -23.37
CA LEU A 446 -7.95 -19.41 -22.05
C LEU A 446 -8.58 -18.01 -22.09
N LEU A 447 -9.61 -17.78 -21.27
CA LEU A 447 -10.41 -16.54 -21.27
C LEU A 447 -9.82 -15.45 -20.36
N LEU A 448 -9.18 -15.83 -19.26
CA LEU A 448 -8.62 -14.92 -18.24
C LEU A 448 -7.10 -14.90 -18.28
N THR A 449 -6.48 -16.07 -18.33
CA THR A 449 -5.02 -16.22 -18.31
C THR A 449 -4.42 -15.73 -19.63
N GLY A 450 -3.46 -14.83 -19.56
CA GLY A 450 -2.85 -14.20 -20.74
C GLY A 450 -3.63 -12.99 -21.28
N THR A 451 -4.74 -12.60 -20.63
CA THR A 451 -5.51 -11.41 -20.99
C THR A 451 -5.35 -10.28 -19.97
N VAL A 452 -5.88 -9.11 -20.30
CA VAL A 452 -5.93 -7.94 -19.39
C VAL A 452 -6.72 -8.26 -18.11
N ALA A 453 -7.64 -9.22 -18.12
CA ALA A 453 -8.52 -9.53 -17.00
C ALA A 453 -7.77 -9.94 -15.73
N ILE A 454 -6.71 -10.77 -15.84
CA ILE A 454 -5.91 -11.17 -14.67
C ILE A 454 -5.13 -9.98 -14.07
N VAL A 455 -4.68 -9.06 -14.92
CA VAL A 455 -3.96 -7.84 -14.48
C VAL A 455 -4.93 -6.90 -13.77
N VAL A 456 -6.13 -6.69 -14.33
CA VAL A 456 -7.21 -5.92 -13.69
C VAL A 456 -7.58 -6.53 -12.35
N TYR A 457 -7.70 -7.86 -12.26
CA TYR A 457 -7.97 -8.54 -11.01
C TYR A 457 -6.88 -8.28 -9.96
N ALA A 458 -5.60 -8.42 -10.32
CA ALA A 458 -4.47 -8.13 -9.44
C ALA A 458 -4.50 -6.68 -8.93
N TYR A 459 -4.79 -5.71 -9.81
CA TYR A 459 -4.91 -4.30 -9.43
C TYR A 459 -6.12 -4.05 -8.54
N VAL A 460 -7.27 -4.68 -8.78
CA VAL A 460 -8.43 -4.60 -7.89
C VAL A 460 -8.04 -5.08 -6.49
N VAL A 461 -7.45 -6.25 -6.37
CA VAL A 461 -7.01 -6.79 -5.07
C VAL A 461 -6.06 -5.82 -4.36
N ARG A 462 -5.07 -5.27 -5.08
CA ARG A 462 -4.07 -4.36 -4.51
C ARG A 462 -4.65 -3.00 -4.11
N PHE A 463 -5.45 -2.38 -4.97
CA PHE A 463 -5.89 -1.00 -4.80
C PHE A 463 -7.28 -0.83 -4.17
N LEU A 464 -8.00 -1.93 -3.91
CA LEU A 464 -9.30 -1.89 -3.23
C LEU A 464 -9.25 -1.16 -1.89
N THR A 465 -8.16 -1.30 -1.14
CA THR A 465 -7.96 -0.60 0.14
C THR A 465 -7.98 0.92 -0.01
N VAL A 466 -7.31 1.44 -1.04
CA VAL A 466 -7.26 2.88 -1.30
C VAL A 466 -8.64 3.38 -1.70
N ALA A 467 -9.32 2.67 -2.62
CA ALA A 467 -10.67 2.98 -3.06
C ALA A 467 -11.66 2.94 -1.88
N PHE A 468 -11.59 1.89 -1.04
CA PHE A 468 -12.45 1.77 0.14
C PHE A 468 -12.21 2.88 1.17
N ASN A 469 -10.97 3.20 1.51
CA ASN A 469 -10.67 4.25 2.47
C ASN A 469 -11.16 5.62 1.98
N SER A 470 -11.01 5.93 0.69
CA SER A 470 -11.49 7.17 0.08
C SER A 470 -13.02 7.25 0.09
N THR A 471 -13.71 6.19 -0.34
CA THR A 471 -15.18 6.14 -0.37
C THR A 471 -15.77 6.14 1.04
N ASN A 472 -15.16 5.41 1.98
CA ASN A 472 -15.61 5.36 3.37
C ASN A 472 -15.46 6.71 4.08
N SER A 473 -14.34 7.41 3.88
CA SER A 473 -14.14 8.76 4.44
C SER A 473 -15.15 9.76 3.88
N GLY A 474 -15.44 9.69 2.57
CA GLY A 474 -16.49 10.51 1.95
C GLY A 474 -17.88 10.18 2.49
N MET A 475 -18.19 8.90 2.69
CA MET A 475 -19.49 8.47 3.21
C MET A 475 -19.68 8.82 4.70
N GLU A 476 -18.63 8.77 5.51
CA GLU A 476 -18.66 9.18 6.92
C GLU A 476 -18.90 10.69 7.10
N ALA A 477 -18.54 11.50 6.11
CA ALA A 477 -18.84 12.94 6.11
C ALA A 477 -20.34 13.25 5.86
N ILE A 478 -21.13 12.29 5.35
CA ILE A 478 -22.55 12.45 5.09
C ILE A 478 -23.36 12.04 6.34
N PRO A 479 -24.09 12.98 7.00
CA PRO A 479 -24.88 12.67 8.18
C PRO A 479 -25.93 11.56 7.94
N PRO A 480 -26.13 10.63 8.91
CA PRO A 480 -27.08 9.52 8.77
C PRO A 480 -28.55 9.94 8.57
N ILE A 481 -28.87 11.18 8.90
CA ILE A 481 -30.25 11.73 8.74
C ILE A 481 -30.73 11.70 7.28
N TYR A 482 -29.80 11.80 6.31
CA TYR A 482 -30.18 11.72 4.89
C TYR A 482 -30.66 10.32 4.50
N ASP A 483 -30.08 9.27 5.07
CA ASP A 483 -30.53 7.89 4.83
C ASP A 483 -31.93 7.66 5.46
N GLN A 484 -32.19 8.27 6.62
CA GLN A 484 -33.49 8.19 7.28
C GLN A 484 -34.54 8.94 6.48
N ALA A 485 -34.23 10.13 5.97
CA ALA A 485 -35.12 10.90 5.13
C ALA A 485 -35.46 10.17 3.83
N ALA A 486 -34.46 9.60 3.14
CA ALA A 486 -34.66 8.81 1.93
C ALA A 486 -35.54 7.56 2.13
N ARG A 487 -35.50 6.97 3.33
CA ARG A 487 -36.36 5.82 3.68
C ARG A 487 -37.80 6.22 4.04
N SER A 488 -38.03 7.47 4.37
CA SER A 488 -39.35 7.99 4.74
C SER A 488 -40.16 8.52 3.51
N LEU A 489 -39.49 8.75 2.39
CA LEU A 489 -40.07 9.05 1.09
C LEU A 489 -40.48 7.76 0.35
#